data_754f53531442ec5b9ed126f42ea90cfd
#
_entry.id   754f53531442ec5b9ed126f42ea90cfd
#
_cell.length_a   1.000
_cell.length_b   1.000
_cell.length_c   1.000
_cell.angle_alpha   90.00
_cell.angle_beta   90.00
_cell.angle_gamma   90.00
#
_symmetry.space_group_name_H-M   'P 1'
#
loop_
_entity.id
_entity.type
_entity.pdbx_description
1 polymer ?
#
loop_
_entity_poly.entity_id
_entity_poly.type
_entity_poly.pdbx_seq_one_letter_code
_entity_poly.pdbx_strand_id
1 'polypeptide(L)'
;MTRWLRTLAFVAAVLPLFNPVAVGAQTPEPLKIIRIGVATGGVGSDPIRHGGTTTALAYTDGAFEEAFRKDGVEIKWVFFKGAGPAVNEALVNKQLDFAWQGDLPAIVARANGVKTKLIAGSGVRTGLYLAVQPDSGITKLADLKGKRVALFKGTNLHLAAAAALAAHGLKESDLKLINLDLAGGRTALVNKDVDAIFDYVGAFDLRDKGQAKIVWSAAADNYKFTRQTHLLVTEDFAAKYPQAVQRVVTTLVKVAHRYSNEANRADLFERWGKTEYAEKIWREDFIGQPLRVRLSPLLDPFLVSRYKEAAKDAHALKLIRSVPEIDSWFDRRYLNVALKELKLETYWPVYGPDGQLAN
;
A
#
# COMPACT_ATOMS: atom_id res chain seq x y z
N MET A 1 -16.43 67.72 -73.40
CA MET A 1 -16.67 68.30 -72.07
C MET A 1 -17.51 67.35 -71.26
N THR A 2 -16.88 66.47 -70.46
CA THR A 2 -17.62 65.55 -69.65
C THR A 2 -16.86 65.33 -68.30
N ARG A 3 -17.47 65.81 -67.22
CA ARG A 3 -16.97 65.75 -65.83
C ARG A 3 -17.18 64.33 -65.26
N TRP A 4 -16.12 63.71 -64.73
CA TRP A 4 -16.18 62.47 -63.97
C TRP A 4 -16.24 62.82 -62.49
N LEU A 5 -17.32 62.49 -61.84
CA LEU A 5 -17.47 62.47 -60.36
C LEU A 5 -16.87 61.17 -59.81
N ARG A 6 -15.90 61.29 -58.92
CA ARG A 6 -15.37 60.15 -58.16
C ARG A 6 -16.11 60.09 -56.82
N THR A 7 -16.87 59.04 -56.65
CA THR A 7 -17.51 58.68 -55.36
C THR A 7 -16.53 57.92 -54.49
N LEU A 8 -16.14 58.49 -53.34
CA LEU A 8 -15.36 57.81 -52.31
C LEU A 8 -16.34 56.99 -51.42
N ALA A 9 -16.20 55.65 -51.43
CA ALA A 9 -16.89 54.76 -50.48
C ALA A 9 -16.03 54.65 -49.26
N PHE A 10 -16.55 55.10 -48.10
CA PHE A 10 -16.00 54.82 -46.78
C PHE A 10 -16.38 53.41 -46.37
N VAL A 11 -15.43 52.46 -46.24
CA VAL A 11 -15.59 51.20 -45.65
C VAL A 11 -15.32 51.33 -44.15
N ALA A 12 -16.33 51.32 -43.35
CA ALA A 12 -16.23 51.24 -41.88
C ALA A 12 -15.85 49.79 -41.47
N ALA A 13 -14.61 49.59 -41.04
CA ALA A 13 -14.15 48.35 -40.47
C ALA A 13 -14.72 48.21 -39.06
N VAL A 14 -15.69 47.30 -38.88
CA VAL A 14 -16.18 46.89 -37.57
C VAL A 14 -15.19 45.87 -37.02
N LEU A 15 -14.35 46.28 -36.07
CA LEU A 15 -13.52 45.38 -35.27
C LEU A 15 -14.40 44.66 -34.23
N PRO A 16 -14.42 43.33 -34.16
CA PRO A 16 -15.12 42.64 -33.09
C PRO A 16 -14.35 42.85 -31.77
N LEU A 17 -14.98 43.45 -30.80
CA LEU A 17 -14.53 43.51 -29.42
C LEU A 17 -14.55 42.07 -28.83
N PHE A 18 -13.43 41.39 -28.86
CA PHE A 18 -13.24 40.18 -28.06
C PHE A 18 -13.20 40.58 -26.58
N ASN A 19 -14.31 40.41 -25.87
CA ASN A 19 -14.32 40.37 -24.41
C ASN A 19 -13.66 39.07 -23.99
N PRO A 20 -12.52 39.06 -23.28
CA PRO A 20 -12.03 37.85 -22.65
C PRO A 20 -13.03 37.46 -21.54
N VAL A 21 -13.81 36.40 -21.77
CA VAL A 21 -14.55 35.75 -20.69
C VAL A 21 -13.50 35.25 -19.72
N ALA A 22 -13.35 35.94 -18.61
CA ALA A 22 -12.56 35.44 -17.48
C ALA A 22 -13.27 34.17 -17.02
N VAL A 23 -12.70 33.00 -17.38
CA VAL A 23 -13.05 31.73 -16.75
C VAL A 23 -12.67 31.88 -15.29
N GLY A 24 -13.62 32.27 -14.46
CA GLY A 24 -13.44 32.34 -13.02
C GLY A 24 -13.03 30.97 -12.54
N ALA A 25 -11.83 30.86 -12.00
CA ALA A 25 -11.40 29.68 -11.28
C ALA A 25 -12.44 29.45 -10.15
N GLN A 26 -13.31 28.46 -10.35
CA GLN A 26 -14.26 28.08 -9.30
C GLN A 26 -13.43 27.69 -8.08
N THR A 27 -13.58 28.41 -6.99
CA THR A 27 -13.05 28.01 -5.68
C THR A 27 -13.56 26.62 -5.40
N PRO A 28 -12.68 25.63 -5.14
CA PRO A 28 -13.12 24.28 -4.84
C PRO A 28 -14.13 24.30 -3.67
N GLU A 29 -15.17 23.48 -3.75
CA GLU A 29 -16.07 23.30 -2.63
C GLU A 29 -15.27 23.00 -1.35
N PRO A 30 -15.68 23.53 -0.19
CA PRO A 30 -15.01 23.24 1.06
C PRO A 30 -14.93 21.73 1.33
N LEU A 31 -13.74 21.26 1.68
CA LEU A 31 -13.54 19.88 2.05
C LEU A 31 -14.26 19.57 3.36
N LYS A 32 -15.14 18.58 3.37
CA LYS A 32 -15.92 18.18 4.57
C LYS A 32 -15.53 16.82 5.12
N ILE A 33 -15.05 15.93 4.24
CA ILE A 33 -14.76 14.55 4.59
C ILE A 33 -13.58 14.03 3.77
N ILE A 34 -12.71 13.24 4.41
CA ILE A 34 -11.65 12.45 3.77
C ILE A 34 -11.95 10.98 4.03
N ARG A 35 -12.08 10.18 2.97
CA ARG A 35 -12.41 8.75 3.04
C ARG A 35 -11.16 7.92 2.78
N ILE A 36 -10.74 7.13 3.77
CA ILE A 36 -9.51 6.35 3.74
C ILE A 36 -9.85 4.87 3.77
N GLY A 37 -9.61 4.17 2.68
CA GLY A 37 -9.78 2.72 2.59
C GLY A 37 -8.55 1.99 3.13
N VAL A 38 -8.78 0.96 3.95
CA VAL A 38 -7.71 0.14 4.52
C VAL A 38 -7.93 -1.32 4.14
N ALA A 39 -6.96 -1.90 3.41
CA ALA A 39 -6.95 -3.32 3.12
C ALA A 39 -6.56 -4.11 4.38
N THR A 40 -7.49 -4.86 4.95
CA THR A 40 -7.23 -5.76 6.05
C THR A 40 -7.33 -7.21 5.60
N GLY A 41 -6.44 -8.06 6.08
CA GLY A 41 -6.44 -9.49 5.72
C GLY A 41 -7.33 -10.34 6.62
N GLY A 42 -8.15 -9.78 7.44
CA GLY A 42 -8.92 -10.59 8.37
C GLY A 42 -9.58 -9.81 9.49
N VAL A 43 -9.76 -10.43 10.53
CA VAL A 43 -10.59 -10.28 11.69
C VAL A 43 -10.73 -8.83 12.15
N GLY A 44 -11.90 -8.24 11.91
CA GLY A 44 -12.28 -7.00 12.57
C GLY A 44 -12.94 -7.30 13.90
N SER A 45 -12.42 -6.71 14.95
CA SER A 45 -13.22 -6.35 16.12
C SER A 45 -13.70 -4.92 15.90
N ASP A 46 -14.82 -4.55 16.47
CA ASP A 46 -15.25 -3.14 16.50
C ASP A 46 -14.81 -2.52 17.84
N PRO A 47 -13.95 -1.49 17.89
CA PRO A 47 -13.25 -0.89 16.76
C PRO A 47 -12.16 -1.81 16.18
N ILE A 48 -11.94 -1.73 14.84
CA ILE A 48 -10.92 -2.53 14.17
C ILE A 48 -9.54 -2.14 14.68
N ARG A 49 -8.86 -3.10 15.26
CA ARG A 49 -7.49 -2.94 15.75
C ARG A 49 -6.54 -3.52 14.72
N HIS A 50 -5.67 -2.70 14.19
CA HIS A 50 -4.78 -3.03 13.10
C HIS A 50 -3.36 -2.58 13.44
N GLY A 51 -2.37 -3.44 13.20
CA GLY A 51 -0.96 -3.22 13.52
C GLY A 51 -0.03 -3.28 12.31
N GLY A 52 1.26 -3.20 12.56
CA GLY A 52 2.32 -3.53 11.59
C GLY A 52 2.73 -2.44 10.60
N THR A 53 2.07 -1.27 10.56
CA THR A 53 2.37 -0.21 9.58
C THR A 53 2.22 1.20 10.15
N THR A 54 2.80 2.19 9.46
CA THR A 54 2.65 3.60 9.83
C THR A 54 1.22 4.11 9.69
N THR A 55 0.46 3.60 8.70
CA THR A 55 -0.96 3.96 8.56
C THR A 55 -1.80 3.42 9.72
N ALA A 56 -1.49 2.20 10.20
CA ALA A 56 -2.13 1.66 11.40
C ALA A 56 -1.85 2.52 12.64
N LEU A 57 -0.63 3.03 12.77
CA LEU A 57 -0.27 3.96 13.86
C LEU A 57 -0.99 5.31 13.72
N ALA A 58 -1.09 5.85 12.51
CA ALA A 58 -1.84 7.08 12.26
C ALA A 58 -3.31 6.94 12.66
N TYR A 59 -3.92 5.79 12.37
CA TYR A 59 -5.29 5.46 12.78
C TYR A 59 -5.41 5.35 14.31
N THR A 60 -4.56 4.55 14.95
CA THR A 60 -4.67 4.31 16.41
C THR A 60 -4.34 5.54 17.24
N ASP A 61 -3.53 6.46 16.74
CA ASP A 61 -3.19 7.73 17.39
C ASP A 61 -4.23 8.83 17.10
N GLY A 62 -5.20 8.62 16.21
CA GLY A 62 -6.10 9.67 15.75
C GLY A 62 -5.37 10.83 15.07
N ALA A 63 -4.24 10.54 14.41
CA ALA A 63 -3.32 11.57 13.93
C ALA A 63 -3.91 12.42 12.80
N PHE A 64 -4.70 11.80 11.92
CA PHE A 64 -5.37 12.53 10.84
C PHE A 64 -6.56 13.32 11.37
N GLU A 65 -7.34 12.77 12.29
CA GLU A 65 -8.44 13.45 12.97
C GLU A 65 -7.94 14.73 13.64
N GLU A 66 -6.85 14.63 14.40
CA GLU A 66 -6.23 15.80 15.04
C GLU A 66 -5.74 16.82 14.01
N ALA A 67 -5.11 16.36 12.93
CA ALA A 67 -4.57 17.25 11.90
C ALA A 67 -5.66 18.08 11.18
N PHE A 68 -6.88 17.55 11.09
CA PHE A 68 -7.99 18.19 10.38
C PHE A 68 -9.08 18.76 11.28
N ARG A 69 -8.98 18.57 12.59
CA ARG A 69 -10.00 18.97 13.56
C ARG A 69 -10.38 20.45 13.48
N LYS A 70 -9.40 21.34 13.33
CA LYS A 70 -9.63 22.79 13.29
C LYS A 70 -10.43 23.25 12.08
N ASP A 71 -10.37 22.49 10.98
CA ASP A 71 -11.08 22.79 9.74
C ASP A 71 -12.45 22.10 9.69
N GLY A 72 -12.81 21.33 10.71
CA GLY A 72 -14.07 20.58 10.75
C GLY A 72 -14.17 19.49 9.69
N VAL A 73 -13.04 18.98 9.19
CA VAL A 73 -13.02 17.90 8.20
C VAL A 73 -13.10 16.55 8.91
N GLU A 74 -14.10 15.77 8.55
CA GLU A 74 -14.26 14.39 9.05
C GLU A 74 -13.23 13.45 8.40
N ILE A 75 -12.59 12.59 9.19
CA ILE A 75 -11.78 11.47 8.68
C ILE A 75 -12.59 10.19 8.81
N LYS A 76 -12.95 9.62 7.68
CA LYS A 76 -13.71 8.37 7.61
C LYS A 76 -12.82 7.21 7.20
N TRP A 77 -12.51 6.34 8.14
CA TRP A 77 -11.81 5.08 7.87
C TRP A 77 -12.79 4.00 7.44
N VAL A 78 -12.43 3.27 6.40
CA VAL A 78 -13.22 2.15 5.88
C VAL A 78 -12.30 0.93 5.76
N PHE A 79 -12.57 -0.09 6.57
CA PHE A 79 -11.77 -1.30 6.64
C PHE A 79 -12.38 -2.42 5.80
N PHE A 80 -11.61 -2.98 4.88
CA PHE A 80 -12.07 -3.97 3.93
C PHE A 80 -11.53 -5.35 4.26
N LYS A 81 -12.38 -6.23 4.81
CA LYS A 81 -12.05 -7.62 5.12
C LYS A 81 -11.61 -8.42 3.89
N GLY A 82 -12.12 -8.08 2.70
CA GLY A 82 -11.70 -8.63 1.41
C GLY A 82 -10.33 -8.12 0.94
N ALA A 83 -9.58 -7.43 1.80
CA ALA A 83 -8.26 -6.86 1.54
C ALA A 83 -8.21 -5.95 0.30
N GLY A 84 -7.10 -5.97 -0.44
CA GLY A 84 -6.87 -5.10 -1.60
C GLY A 84 -7.91 -5.21 -2.72
N PRO A 85 -8.38 -6.39 -3.11
CA PRO A 85 -9.46 -6.50 -4.10
C PRO A 85 -10.71 -5.68 -3.74
N ALA A 86 -11.17 -5.75 -2.49
CA ALA A 86 -12.34 -4.97 -2.06
C ALA A 86 -12.06 -3.45 -1.98
N VAL A 87 -10.82 -3.06 -1.65
CA VAL A 87 -10.40 -1.64 -1.76
C VAL A 87 -10.45 -1.16 -3.20
N ASN A 88 -10.03 -2.00 -4.17
CA ASN A 88 -10.09 -1.65 -5.58
C ASN A 88 -11.51 -1.41 -6.08
N GLU A 89 -12.47 -2.24 -5.67
CA GLU A 89 -13.89 -2.04 -5.98
C GLU A 89 -14.39 -0.70 -5.45
N ALA A 90 -14.04 -0.35 -4.21
CA ALA A 90 -14.40 0.93 -3.61
C ALA A 90 -13.75 2.13 -4.32
N LEU A 91 -12.49 2.00 -4.80
CA LEU A 91 -11.82 3.02 -5.60
C LEU A 91 -12.52 3.22 -6.97
N VAL A 92 -12.86 2.13 -7.66
CA VAL A 92 -13.61 2.18 -8.94
C VAL A 92 -14.95 2.88 -8.76
N ASN A 93 -15.64 2.59 -7.64
CA ASN A 93 -16.93 3.20 -7.29
C ASN A 93 -16.80 4.61 -6.68
N LYS A 94 -15.60 5.23 -6.68
CA LYS A 94 -15.34 6.59 -6.14
C LYS A 94 -15.77 6.76 -4.67
N GLN A 95 -15.69 5.69 -3.90
CA GLN A 95 -16.06 5.69 -2.48
C GLN A 95 -14.90 6.09 -1.55
N LEU A 96 -13.69 6.20 -2.10
CA LEU A 96 -12.46 6.51 -1.36
C LEU A 96 -11.72 7.68 -1.99
N ASP A 97 -11.00 8.43 -1.16
CA ASP A 97 -10.08 9.49 -1.53
C ASP A 97 -8.64 9.02 -1.40
N PHE A 98 -8.36 8.25 -0.35
CA PHE A 98 -7.09 7.58 -0.09
C PHE A 98 -7.32 6.07 0.07
N ALA A 99 -6.27 5.31 -0.23
CA ALA A 99 -6.28 3.87 0.03
C ALA A 99 -4.91 3.41 0.58
N TRP A 100 -4.95 2.64 1.65
CA TRP A 100 -3.81 1.88 2.12
C TRP A 100 -3.99 0.41 1.72
N GLN A 101 -3.04 -0.11 0.96
CA GLN A 101 -3.06 -1.51 0.50
C GLN A 101 -1.68 -2.01 0.10
N GLY A 102 -1.60 -3.28 -0.27
CA GLY A 102 -0.38 -3.91 -0.76
C GLY A 102 -0.11 -3.65 -2.26
N ASP A 103 1.06 -4.07 -2.70
CA ASP A 103 1.57 -3.89 -4.06
C ASP A 103 0.69 -4.52 -5.15
N LEU A 104 0.42 -5.83 -5.10
CA LEU A 104 -0.34 -6.52 -6.15
C LEU A 104 -1.72 -5.90 -6.42
N PRO A 105 -2.60 -5.70 -5.41
CA PRO A 105 -3.91 -5.13 -5.70
C PRO A 105 -3.81 -3.72 -6.29
N ALA A 106 -2.84 -2.90 -5.84
CA ALA A 106 -2.64 -1.57 -6.38
C ALA A 106 -2.17 -1.61 -7.85
N ILE A 107 -1.26 -2.52 -8.19
CA ILE A 107 -0.81 -2.76 -9.57
C ILE A 107 -1.99 -3.21 -10.44
N VAL A 108 -2.82 -4.13 -9.95
CA VAL A 108 -4.03 -4.59 -10.66
C VAL A 108 -5.00 -3.43 -10.90
N ALA A 109 -5.26 -2.59 -9.89
CA ALA A 109 -6.10 -1.42 -10.04
C ALA A 109 -5.57 -0.47 -11.13
N ARG A 110 -4.26 -0.16 -11.08
CA ARG A 110 -3.61 0.71 -12.06
C ARG A 110 -3.64 0.12 -13.47
N ALA A 111 -3.36 -1.17 -13.63
CA ALA A 111 -3.43 -1.87 -14.91
C ALA A 111 -4.85 -1.85 -15.52
N ASN A 112 -5.88 -1.78 -14.67
CA ASN A 112 -7.28 -1.62 -15.05
C ASN A 112 -7.73 -0.15 -15.17
N GLY A 113 -6.80 0.80 -15.15
CA GLY A 113 -7.06 2.22 -15.42
C GLY A 113 -7.56 3.04 -14.22
N VAL A 114 -7.52 2.52 -13.00
CA VAL A 114 -7.86 3.29 -11.78
C VAL A 114 -6.84 4.42 -11.60
N LYS A 115 -7.34 5.65 -11.55
CA LYS A 115 -6.53 6.87 -11.50
C LYS A 115 -6.11 7.18 -10.07
N THR A 116 -4.89 6.77 -9.71
CA THR A 116 -4.30 7.00 -8.38
C THR A 116 -2.83 7.41 -8.50
N LYS A 117 -2.30 8.03 -7.44
CA LYS A 117 -0.88 8.26 -7.21
C LYS A 117 -0.42 7.56 -5.94
N LEU A 118 0.76 6.97 -5.96
CA LEU A 118 1.43 6.41 -4.80
C LEU A 118 2.28 7.53 -4.16
N ILE A 119 1.96 7.90 -2.93
CA ILE A 119 2.45 9.14 -2.30
C ILE A 119 3.32 8.92 -1.06
N ALA A 120 3.29 7.74 -0.45
CA ALA A 120 4.19 7.35 0.65
C ALA A 120 4.24 5.84 0.83
N GLY A 121 5.39 5.32 1.26
CA GLY A 121 5.49 3.99 1.86
C GLY A 121 4.80 3.95 3.23
N SER A 122 4.31 2.80 3.64
CA SER A 122 3.64 2.67 4.94
C SER A 122 4.03 1.43 5.75
N GLY A 123 4.53 0.42 5.11
CA GLY A 123 5.09 -0.79 5.71
C GLY A 123 5.88 -1.50 4.63
N VAL A 124 7.20 -1.37 4.69
CA VAL A 124 8.09 -1.94 3.69
C VAL A 124 8.84 -3.14 4.24
N ARG A 125 9.25 -4.05 3.37
CA ARG A 125 9.98 -5.28 3.74
C ARG A 125 9.25 -6.10 4.82
N THR A 126 7.91 -6.15 4.76
CA THR A 126 7.11 -6.89 5.75
C THR A 126 7.21 -8.39 5.52
N GLY A 127 7.15 -9.16 6.62
CA GLY A 127 7.36 -10.59 6.58
C GLY A 127 6.31 -11.36 5.78
N LEU A 128 6.73 -12.51 5.23
CA LEU A 128 5.89 -13.58 4.71
C LEU A 128 6.46 -14.88 5.27
N TYR A 129 5.58 -15.75 5.76
CA TYR A 129 5.94 -16.99 6.43
C TYR A 129 5.21 -18.17 5.81
N LEU A 130 5.86 -19.32 5.72
CA LEU A 130 5.22 -20.59 5.41
C LEU A 130 4.99 -21.36 6.71
N ALA A 131 3.73 -21.46 7.10
CA ALA A 131 3.31 -22.27 8.22
C ALA A 131 2.71 -23.61 7.73
N VAL A 132 3.10 -24.69 8.37
CA VAL A 132 2.73 -26.06 8.00
C VAL A 132 2.19 -26.82 9.21
N GLN A 133 1.39 -27.85 8.98
CA GLN A 133 0.98 -28.76 10.06
C GLN A 133 2.21 -29.37 10.74
N PRO A 134 2.20 -29.54 12.08
CA PRO A 134 3.35 -30.05 12.82
C PRO A 134 3.86 -31.40 12.31
N ASP A 135 2.97 -32.27 11.81
CA ASP A 135 3.27 -33.63 11.39
C ASP A 135 3.33 -33.80 9.86
N SER A 136 3.34 -32.72 9.09
CA SER A 136 3.24 -32.77 7.62
C SER A 136 4.47 -33.32 6.91
N GLY A 137 5.63 -33.38 7.59
CA GLY A 137 6.91 -33.71 6.98
C GLY A 137 7.46 -32.63 6.03
N ILE A 138 6.77 -31.48 5.87
CA ILE A 138 7.21 -30.35 5.07
C ILE A 138 8.26 -29.57 5.84
N THR A 139 9.43 -29.35 5.23
CA THR A 139 10.57 -28.67 5.87
C THR A 139 11.07 -27.46 5.05
N LYS A 140 10.68 -27.34 3.79
CA LYS A 140 11.09 -26.27 2.84
C LYS A 140 10.05 -26.08 1.77
N LEU A 141 10.17 -24.97 1.00
CA LEU A 141 9.25 -24.64 -0.10
C LEU A 141 9.12 -25.77 -1.13
N ALA A 142 10.22 -26.43 -1.50
CA ALA A 142 10.21 -27.50 -2.49
C ALA A 142 9.29 -28.70 -2.11
N ASP A 143 9.05 -28.92 -0.81
CA ASP A 143 8.21 -30.00 -0.31
C ASP A 143 6.71 -29.73 -0.55
N LEU A 144 6.34 -28.53 -1.00
CA LEU A 144 4.95 -28.14 -1.30
C LEU A 144 4.38 -28.79 -2.56
N LYS A 145 5.21 -29.43 -3.40
CA LYS A 145 4.73 -30.07 -4.64
C LYS A 145 3.63 -31.10 -4.33
N GLY A 146 2.45 -30.91 -4.96
CA GLY A 146 1.26 -31.75 -4.79
C GLY A 146 0.51 -31.55 -3.45
N LYS A 147 0.98 -30.67 -2.57
CA LYS A 147 0.35 -30.39 -1.26
C LYS A 147 -0.83 -29.42 -1.41
N ARG A 148 -1.77 -29.51 -0.46
CA ARG A 148 -2.87 -28.56 -0.29
C ARG A 148 -2.34 -27.33 0.42
N VAL A 149 -2.34 -26.16 -0.26
CA VAL A 149 -1.78 -24.93 0.26
C VAL A 149 -2.82 -23.83 0.22
N ALA A 150 -3.15 -23.22 1.36
CA ALA A 150 -4.01 -22.06 1.39
C ALA A 150 -3.19 -20.79 1.10
N LEU A 151 -3.76 -19.94 0.25
CA LEU A 151 -3.18 -18.67 -0.14
C LEU A 151 -4.28 -17.64 -0.40
N PHE A 152 -4.15 -16.44 0.17
CA PHE A 152 -5.11 -15.38 -0.08
C PHE A 152 -4.81 -14.70 -1.41
N LYS A 153 -5.45 -15.17 -2.47
CA LYS A 153 -5.21 -14.73 -3.85
C LYS A 153 -5.59 -13.26 -4.06
N GLY A 154 -4.89 -12.61 -4.98
CA GLY A 154 -5.13 -11.20 -5.31
C GLY A 154 -4.55 -10.19 -4.30
N THR A 155 -3.89 -10.66 -3.25
CA THR A 155 -3.23 -9.82 -2.24
C THR A 155 -1.71 -9.76 -2.44
N ASN A 156 -1.02 -8.94 -1.66
CA ASN A 156 0.45 -8.88 -1.67
C ASN A 156 1.11 -10.18 -1.16
N LEU A 157 0.39 -10.99 -0.37
CA LEU A 157 0.87 -12.33 0.00
C LEU A 157 0.94 -13.25 -1.22
N HIS A 158 -0.07 -13.17 -2.10
CA HIS A 158 -0.12 -13.99 -3.31
C HIS A 158 1.11 -13.76 -4.18
N LEU A 159 1.42 -12.50 -4.50
CA LEU A 159 2.55 -12.17 -5.37
C LEU A 159 3.89 -12.59 -4.75
N ALA A 160 4.08 -12.28 -3.47
CA ALA A 160 5.30 -12.64 -2.75
C ALA A 160 5.50 -14.17 -2.66
N ALA A 161 4.41 -14.93 -2.38
CA ALA A 161 4.45 -16.39 -2.38
C ALA A 161 4.76 -16.97 -3.77
N ALA A 162 4.12 -16.45 -4.83
CA ALA A 162 4.38 -16.91 -6.20
C ALA A 162 5.82 -16.65 -6.63
N ALA A 163 6.38 -15.47 -6.29
CA ALA A 163 7.79 -15.14 -6.56
C ALA A 163 8.75 -16.08 -5.80
N ALA A 164 8.47 -16.37 -4.51
CA ALA A 164 9.26 -17.30 -3.73
C ALA A 164 9.19 -18.74 -4.30
N LEU A 165 8.00 -19.21 -4.63
CA LEU A 165 7.82 -20.52 -5.26
C LEU A 165 8.61 -20.64 -6.56
N ALA A 166 8.52 -19.62 -7.44
CA ALA A 166 9.25 -19.61 -8.72
C ALA A 166 10.77 -19.65 -8.53
N ALA A 167 11.29 -18.91 -7.57
CA ALA A 167 12.73 -18.93 -7.24
C ALA A 167 13.22 -20.29 -6.71
N HIS A 168 12.32 -21.07 -6.11
CA HIS A 168 12.57 -22.43 -5.64
C HIS A 168 12.13 -23.54 -6.62
N GLY A 169 11.93 -23.19 -7.89
CA GLY A 169 11.62 -24.14 -8.98
C GLY A 169 10.20 -24.69 -8.98
N LEU A 170 9.28 -24.05 -8.29
CA LEU A 170 7.87 -24.42 -8.24
C LEU A 170 6.99 -23.40 -8.98
N LYS A 171 5.90 -23.88 -9.53
CA LYS A 171 4.79 -23.07 -10.05
C LYS A 171 3.56 -23.26 -9.18
N GLU A 172 2.65 -22.31 -9.20
CA GLU A 172 1.36 -22.48 -8.49
C GLU A 172 0.60 -23.74 -8.93
N SER A 173 0.74 -24.15 -10.21
CA SER A 173 0.15 -25.38 -10.75
C SER A 173 0.75 -26.67 -10.18
N ASP A 174 1.92 -26.61 -9.56
CA ASP A 174 2.54 -27.76 -8.89
C ASP A 174 1.91 -28.03 -7.51
N LEU A 175 1.10 -27.11 -6.99
CA LEU A 175 0.42 -27.18 -5.71
C LEU A 175 -1.10 -27.34 -5.90
N LYS A 176 -1.78 -27.88 -4.90
CA LYS A 176 -3.25 -27.84 -4.79
C LYS A 176 -3.63 -26.57 -4.04
N LEU A 177 -3.60 -25.43 -4.76
CA LEU A 177 -3.88 -24.11 -4.17
C LEU A 177 -5.36 -23.94 -3.84
N ILE A 178 -5.65 -23.53 -2.62
CA ILE A 178 -6.97 -23.20 -2.11
C ILE A 178 -7.00 -21.72 -1.76
N ASN A 179 -7.91 -20.97 -2.40
CA ASN A 179 -8.06 -19.55 -2.12
C ASN A 179 -8.90 -19.35 -0.85
N LEU A 180 -8.24 -18.98 0.23
CA LEU A 180 -8.85 -18.66 1.52
C LEU A 180 -8.31 -17.33 2.03
N ASP A 181 -9.14 -16.57 2.73
CA ASP A 181 -8.62 -15.44 3.51
C ASP A 181 -7.74 -15.94 4.67
N LEU A 182 -7.05 -15.04 5.34
CA LEU A 182 -6.09 -15.43 6.37
C LEU A 182 -6.73 -16.19 7.54
N ALA A 183 -7.93 -15.81 7.95
CA ALA A 183 -8.64 -16.48 9.04
C ALA A 183 -9.10 -17.88 8.61
N GLY A 184 -9.69 -17.99 7.42
CA GLY A 184 -10.08 -19.26 6.82
C GLY A 184 -8.89 -20.20 6.58
N GLY A 185 -7.77 -19.67 6.09
CA GLY A 185 -6.53 -20.43 5.88
C GLY A 185 -5.97 -21.01 7.18
N ARG A 186 -5.94 -20.21 8.25
CA ARG A 186 -5.49 -20.67 9.58
C ARG A 186 -6.41 -21.75 10.14
N THR A 187 -7.73 -21.53 10.03
CA THR A 187 -8.72 -22.54 10.45
C THR A 187 -8.55 -23.85 9.67
N ALA A 188 -8.39 -23.76 8.34
CA ALA A 188 -8.17 -24.93 7.49
C ALA A 188 -6.86 -25.68 7.83
N LEU A 189 -5.79 -24.96 8.22
CA LEU A 189 -4.55 -25.60 8.66
C LEU A 189 -4.75 -26.36 9.97
N VAL A 190 -5.40 -25.75 10.95
CA VAL A 190 -5.69 -26.39 12.26
C VAL A 190 -6.58 -27.60 12.10
N ASN A 191 -7.60 -27.53 11.23
CA ASN A 191 -8.51 -28.63 10.93
C ASN A 191 -7.91 -29.71 10.01
N LYS A 192 -6.68 -29.52 9.53
CA LYS A 192 -6.00 -30.41 8.58
C LYS A 192 -6.65 -30.48 7.20
N ASP A 193 -7.45 -29.48 6.81
CA ASP A 193 -8.02 -29.34 5.47
C ASP A 193 -6.97 -28.91 4.46
N VAL A 194 -5.91 -28.20 4.91
CA VAL A 194 -4.71 -27.86 4.13
C VAL A 194 -3.44 -28.32 4.85
N ASP A 195 -2.37 -28.54 4.09
CA ASP A 195 -1.09 -29.02 4.60
C ASP A 195 -0.18 -27.83 4.98
N ALA A 196 -0.39 -26.67 4.36
CA ALA A 196 0.40 -25.47 4.55
C ALA A 196 -0.42 -24.20 4.25
N ILE A 197 0.02 -23.07 4.81
CA ILE A 197 -0.48 -21.73 4.50
C ILE A 197 0.67 -20.74 4.33
N PHE A 198 0.53 -19.79 3.40
CA PHE A 198 1.31 -18.58 3.41
C PHE A 198 0.58 -17.53 4.25
N ASP A 199 1.24 -17.02 5.27
CA ASP A 199 0.66 -16.10 6.25
C ASP A 199 1.66 -14.99 6.62
N TYR A 200 1.20 -14.02 7.38
CA TYR A 200 2.06 -13.01 8.01
C TYR A 200 2.25 -13.35 9.51
N VAL A 201 2.25 -12.38 10.40
CA VAL A 201 2.52 -12.60 11.83
C VAL A 201 1.57 -13.59 12.52
N GLY A 202 0.41 -13.90 11.95
CA GLY A 202 -0.50 -14.93 12.45
C GLY A 202 0.10 -16.33 12.46
N ALA A 203 1.12 -16.59 11.63
CA ALA A 203 1.87 -17.84 11.66
C ALA A 203 2.55 -18.08 13.02
N PHE A 204 3.04 -17.02 13.67
CA PHE A 204 3.66 -17.12 15.00
C PHE A 204 2.64 -17.50 16.07
N ASP A 205 1.41 -16.95 16.00
CA ASP A 205 0.35 -17.29 16.94
C ASP A 205 -0.04 -18.78 16.84
N LEU A 206 -0.15 -19.32 15.63
CA LEU A 206 -0.39 -20.76 15.41
C LEU A 206 0.77 -21.62 15.93
N ARG A 207 2.01 -21.21 15.70
CA ARG A 207 3.19 -21.90 16.18
C ARG A 207 3.23 -21.92 17.72
N ASP A 208 2.97 -20.79 18.35
CA ASP A 208 3.00 -20.65 19.81
C ASP A 208 1.92 -21.49 20.50
N LYS A 209 0.82 -21.76 19.81
CA LYS A 209 -0.24 -22.68 20.22
C LYS A 209 0.06 -24.14 19.90
N GLY A 210 1.22 -24.46 19.31
CA GLY A 210 1.57 -25.82 18.87
C GLY A 210 0.77 -26.33 17.67
N GLN A 211 0.03 -25.44 16.98
CA GLN A 211 -0.85 -25.78 15.87
C GLN A 211 -0.16 -25.72 14.50
N ALA A 212 1.03 -25.14 14.43
CA ALA A 212 1.82 -25.08 13.21
C ALA A 212 3.33 -25.07 13.50
N LYS A 213 4.13 -25.37 12.46
CA LYS A 213 5.57 -25.06 12.40
C LYS A 213 5.81 -24.03 11.32
N ILE A 214 6.72 -23.09 11.56
CA ILE A 214 7.18 -22.14 10.52
C ILE A 214 8.45 -22.74 9.91
N VAL A 215 8.41 -23.07 8.62
CA VAL A 215 9.51 -23.76 7.94
C VAL A 215 10.24 -22.88 6.92
N TRP A 216 9.72 -21.69 6.65
CA TRP A 216 10.33 -20.72 5.75
C TRP A 216 9.84 -19.32 6.07
N SER A 217 10.70 -18.31 5.82
CA SER A 217 10.34 -16.89 5.88
C SER A 217 11.04 -16.09 4.79
N ALA A 218 10.36 -15.09 4.24
CA ALA A 218 10.91 -14.20 3.23
C ALA A 218 12.16 -13.44 3.72
N ALA A 219 12.18 -13.02 4.98
CA ALA A 219 13.29 -12.26 5.54
C ALA A 219 14.59 -13.10 5.66
N ALA A 220 14.47 -14.40 5.93
CA ALA A 220 15.60 -15.30 6.03
C ALA A 220 16.11 -15.81 4.67
N ASP A 221 15.23 -15.85 3.67
CA ASP A 221 15.56 -16.31 2.33
C ASP A 221 16.07 -15.15 1.44
N ASN A 222 15.17 -14.25 1.05
CA ASN A 222 15.52 -13.12 0.20
C ASN A 222 14.55 -11.96 0.43
N TYR A 223 15.09 -10.76 0.65
CA TYR A 223 14.31 -9.54 0.84
C TYR A 223 13.33 -9.25 -0.34
N LYS A 224 13.60 -9.80 -1.52
CA LYS A 224 12.71 -9.70 -2.70
C LYS A 224 11.35 -10.34 -2.49
N PHE A 225 11.24 -11.30 -1.59
CA PHE A 225 9.99 -11.99 -1.26
C PHE A 225 9.24 -11.32 -0.11
N THR A 226 9.75 -10.20 0.42
CA THR A 226 9.03 -9.39 1.40
C THR A 226 7.90 -8.60 0.73
N ARG A 227 6.86 -8.29 1.50
CA ARG A 227 5.68 -7.57 1.03
C ARG A 227 5.85 -6.08 1.22
N GLN A 228 5.23 -5.31 0.33
CA GLN A 228 5.23 -3.85 0.38
C GLN A 228 3.82 -3.32 0.57
N THR A 229 3.68 -2.27 1.36
CA THR A 229 2.43 -1.53 1.53
C THR A 229 2.68 -0.03 1.42
N HIS A 230 1.67 0.70 0.99
CA HIS A 230 1.79 2.11 0.66
C HIS A 230 0.46 2.84 0.85
N LEU A 231 0.53 4.15 0.81
CA LEU A 231 -0.61 5.05 0.74
C LEU A 231 -0.80 5.55 -0.69
N LEU A 232 -1.99 5.36 -1.22
CA LEU A 232 -2.47 5.93 -2.48
C LEU A 232 -3.38 7.12 -2.22
N VAL A 233 -3.43 8.04 -3.19
CA VAL A 233 -4.46 9.08 -3.31
C VAL A 233 -5.10 8.99 -4.70
N THR A 234 -6.40 9.24 -4.82
CA THR A 234 -7.04 9.37 -6.14
C THR A 234 -6.58 10.65 -6.83
N GLU A 235 -6.38 10.60 -8.16
CA GLU A 235 -5.94 11.77 -8.91
C GLU A 235 -6.97 12.91 -8.84
N ASP A 236 -8.27 12.59 -8.82
CA ASP A 236 -9.37 13.56 -8.67
C ASP A 236 -9.26 14.32 -7.33
N PHE A 237 -9.05 13.59 -6.22
CA PHE A 237 -8.91 14.22 -4.91
C PHE A 237 -7.62 15.06 -4.83
N ALA A 238 -6.50 14.55 -5.35
CA ALA A 238 -5.23 15.25 -5.36
C ALA A 238 -5.27 16.55 -6.17
N ALA A 239 -6.00 16.55 -7.29
CA ALA A 239 -6.21 17.75 -8.09
C ALA A 239 -7.11 18.77 -7.39
N LYS A 240 -8.18 18.32 -6.72
CA LYS A 240 -9.16 19.20 -6.07
C LYS A 240 -8.65 19.75 -4.73
N TYR A 241 -7.91 18.97 -3.95
CA TYR A 241 -7.49 19.31 -2.59
C TYR A 241 -6.00 19.03 -2.30
N PRO A 242 -5.07 19.64 -3.07
CA PRO A 242 -3.64 19.34 -2.94
C PRO A 242 -3.07 19.67 -1.54
N GLN A 243 -3.60 20.70 -0.87
CA GLN A 243 -3.18 21.06 0.48
C GLN A 243 -3.61 20.01 1.52
N ALA A 244 -4.78 19.39 1.32
CA ALA A 244 -5.22 18.30 2.18
C ALA A 244 -4.35 17.06 1.99
N VAL A 245 -3.95 16.74 0.74
CA VAL A 245 -2.99 15.66 0.46
C VAL A 245 -1.64 15.94 1.13
N GLN A 246 -1.13 17.18 1.02
CA GLN A 246 0.11 17.57 1.70
C GLN A 246 0.01 17.37 3.21
N ARG A 247 -1.10 17.80 3.83
CA ARG A 247 -1.31 17.64 5.27
C ARG A 247 -1.38 16.17 5.68
N VAL A 248 -2.06 15.31 4.92
CA VAL A 248 -2.09 13.87 5.17
C VAL A 248 -0.68 13.27 5.12
N VAL A 249 0.11 13.59 4.08
CA VAL A 249 1.47 13.08 3.95
C VAL A 249 2.39 13.62 5.06
N THR A 250 2.33 14.93 5.35
CA THR A 250 3.13 15.53 6.44
C THR A 250 2.79 14.89 7.78
N THR A 251 1.51 14.60 8.04
CA THR A 251 1.08 13.91 9.27
C THR A 251 1.59 12.47 9.32
N LEU A 252 1.51 11.73 8.20
CA LEU A 252 2.04 10.37 8.14
C LEU A 252 3.56 10.34 8.37
N VAL A 253 4.32 11.31 7.82
CA VAL A 253 5.77 11.44 8.05
C VAL A 253 6.08 11.71 9.51
N LYS A 254 5.30 12.54 10.20
CA LYS A 254 5.46 12.78 11.66
C LYS A 254 5.24 11.48 12.45
N VAL A 255 4.21 10.72 12.13
CA VAL A 255 3.93 9.42 12.75
C VAL A 255 5.08 8.44 12.47
N ALA A 256 5.51 8.34 11.21
CA ALA A 256 6.63 7.49 10.82
C ALA A 256 7.92 7.88 11.58
N HIS A 257 8.23 9.17 11.70
CA HIS A 257 9.40 9.65 12.41
C HIS A 257 9.36 9.27 13.90
N ARG A 258 8.23 9.52 14.56
CA ARG A 258 8.04 9.16 15.97
C ARG A 258 8.33 7.69 16.22
N TYR A 259 7.72 6.80 15.42
CA TYR A 259 7.78 5.36 15.65
C TYR A 259 8.97 4.66 14.98
N SER A 260 9.68 5.33 14.06
CA SER A 260 10.96 4.83 13.52
C SER A 260 12.15 5.06 14.46
N ASN A 261 11.98 5.84 15.53
CA ASN A 261 13.02 6.04 16.52
C ASN A 261 13.11 4.79 17.42
N GLU A 262 14.29 4.18 17.49
CA GLU A 262 14.53 2.99 18.31
C GLU A 262 14.25 3.19 19.80
N ALA A 263 14.35 4.43 20.31
CA ALA A 263 13.96 4.75 21.67
C ALA A 263 12.47 4.49 21.95
N ASN A 264 11.63 4.53 20.90
CA ASN A 264 10.18 4.30 21.01
C ASN A 264 9.80 2.84 20.69
N ARG A 265 10.78 1.92 20.51
CA ARG A 265 10.52 0.52 20.15
C ARG A 265 9.61 -0.20 21.14
N ALA A 266 9.76 0.06 22.42
CA ALA A 266 8.92 -0.54 23.46
C ALA A 266 7.47 -0.04 23.38
N ASP A 267 7.27 1.28 23.29
CA ASP A 267 5.94 1.91 23.12
C ASP A 267 5.23 1.42 21.85
N LEU A 268 5.96 1.31 20.75
CA LEU A 268 5.44 0.80 19.50
C LEU A 268 4.84 -0.61 19.66
N PHE A 269 5.60 -1.53 20.25
CA PHE A 269 5.15 -2.91 20.39
C PHE A 269 4.07 -3.09 21.44
N GLU A 270 4.09 -2.31 22.52
CA GLU A 270 3.00 -2.27 23.48
C GLU A 270 1.68 -1.84 22.82
N ARG A 271 1.72 -0.81 21.97
CA ARG A 271 0.55 -0.36 21.18
C ARG A 271 0.03 -1.44 20.23
N TRP A 272 0.93 -2.07 19.49
CA TRP A 272 0.55 -3.15 18.60
C TRP A 272 0.10 -4.40 19.35
N GLY A 273 0.59 -4.62 20.57
CA GLY A 273 0.10 -5.68 21.44
C GLY A 273 -1.36 -5.52 21.88
N LYS A 274 -1.93 -4.33 21.69
CA LYS A 274 -3.36 -4.02 21.90
C LYS A 274 -4.20 -4.21 20.64
N THR A 275 -3.59 -4.65 19.53
CA THR A 275 -4.25 -4.92 18.25
C THR A 275 -4.64 -6.41 18.12
N GLU A 276 -4.61 -6.96 16.90
CA GLU A 276 -5.04 -8.34 16.63
C GLU A 276 -4.10 -9.42 17.19
N TYR A 277 -2.85 -9.09 17.53
CA TYR A 277 -1.86 -10.04 18.06
C TYR A 277 -1.15 -9.50 19.29
N ALA A 278 -0.73 -10.43 20.15
CA ALA A 278 0.05 -10.09 21.34
C ALA A 278 1.39 -9.43 20.97
N GLU A 279 1.89 -8.57 21.86
CA GLU A 279 3.12 -7.80 21.69
C GLU A 279 4.33 -8.66 21.26
N LYS A 280 4.49 -9.85 21.87
CA LYS A 280 5.59 -10.78 21.54
C LYS A 280 5.62 -11.18 20.06
N ILE A 281 4.46 -11.32 19.41
CA ILE A 281 4.32 -11.66 17.99
C ILE A 281 4.88 -10.53 17.12
N TRP A 282 4.54 -9.29 17.43
CA TRP A 282 5.06 -8.14 16.71
C TRP A 282 6.57 -7.95 16.93
N ARG A 283 7.04 -8.16 18.16
CA ARG A 283 8.48 -8.09 18.46
C ARG A 283 9.26 -9.11 17.63
N GLU A 284 8.74 -10.32 17.47
CA GLU A 284 9.39 -11.38 16.71
C GLU A 284 9.48 -11.06 15.20
N ASP A 285 8.40 -10.53 14.60
CA ASP A 285 8.41 -10.12 13.18
C ASP A 285 9.47 -9.02 12.89
N PHE A 286 9.89 -8.30 13.90
CA PHE A 286 10.87 -7.22 13.79
C PHE A 286 12.28 -7.59 14.31
N ILE A 287 12.55 -8.87 14.65
CA ILE A 287 13.89 -9.30 15.07
C ILE A 287 14.92 -9.00 13.97
N GLY A 288 16.02 -8.33 14.34
CA GLY A 288 17.10 -7.97 13.42
C GLY A 288 16.74 -6.89 12.41
N GLN A 289 15.56 -6.27 12.50
CA GLN A 289 15.13 -5.24 11.58
C GLN A 289 15.01 -3.87 12.27
N PRO A 290 15.78 -2.85 11.81
CA PRO A 290 15.65 -1.49 12.32
C PRO A 290 14.28 -0.90 12.01
N LEU A 291 13.69 -0.16 12.96
CA LEU A 291 12.41 0.50 12.77
C LEU A 291 12.44 1.48 11.60
N ARG A 292 13.56 2.18 11.39
CA ARG A 292 13.75 3.09 10.25
C ARG A 292 13.65 2.40 8.89
N VAL A 293 13.90 1.10 8.82
CA VAL A 293 13.74 0.33 7.57
C VAL A 293 12.27 -0.03 7.37
N ARG A 294 11.65 -0.65 8.39
CA ARG A 294 10.29 -1.19 8.29
C ARG A 294 9.19 -0.13 8.21
N LEU A 295 9.42 1.02 8.86
CA LEU A 295 8.46 2.14 8.93
C LEU A 295 8.86 3.33 8.07
N SER A 296 9.71 3.11 7.07
CA SER A 296 10.14 4.15 6.14
C SER A 296 8.95 4.62 5.27
N PRO A 297 8.69 5.93 5.20
CA PRO A 297 7.71 6.50 4.26
C PRO A 297 8.31 6.74 2.87
N LEU A 298 9.62 6.48 2.68
CA LEU A 298 10.33 6.84 1.45
C LEU A 298 9.80 6.08 0.23
N LEU A 299 9.77 6.79 -0.87
CA LEU A 299 9.57 6.26 -2.21
C LEU A 299 10.93 6.10 -2.89
N ASP A 300 11.80 5.33 -2.27
CA ASP A 300 13.18 5.14 -2.69
C ASP A 300 13.32 4.26 -3.95
N PRO A 301 14.51 4.18 -4.58
CA PRO A 301 14.72 3.34 -5.75
C PRO A 301 14.43 1.85 -5.50
N PHE A 302 14.65 1.35 -4.27
CA PHE A 302 14.28 -0.01 -3.90
C PHE A 302 12.77 -0.23 -4.07
N LEU A 303 11.94 0.60 -3.45
CA LEU A 303 10.49 0.45 -3.52
C LEU A 303 9.99 0.50 -4.97
N VAL A 304 10.48 1.47 -5.76
CA VAL A 304 10.10 1.57 -7.18
C VAL A 304 10.49 0.32 -7.96
N SER A 305 11.70 -0.22 -7.73
CA SER A 305 12.16 -1.44 -8.42
C SER A 305 11.28 -2.64 -8.06
N ARG A 306 10.87 -2.77 -6.78
CA ARG A 306 9.94 -3.82 -6.33
C ARG A 306 8.60 -3.76 -7.05
N TYR A 307 8.04 -2.56 -7.25
CA TYR A 307 6.78 -2.39 -7.98
C TYR A 307 6.94 -2.68 -9.48
N LYS A 308 8.08 -2.35 -10.09
CA LYS A 308 8.37 -2.69 -11.49
C LYS A 308 8.48 -4.21 -11.67
N GLU A 309 9.18 -4.90 -10.78
CA GLU A 309 9.29 -6.36 -10.81
C GLU A 309 7.93 -7.01 -10.51
N ALA A 310 7.23 -6.55 -9.49
CA ALA A 310 5.89 -7.01 -9.12
C ALA A 310 4.88 -6.89 -10.29
N ALA A 311 4.95 -5.81 -11.08
CA ALA A 311 4.11 -5.65 -12.25
C ALA A 311 4.45 -6.64 -13.38
N LYS A 312 5.74 -6.93 -13.58
CA LYS A 312 6.17 -7.96 -14.53
C LYS A 312 5.72 -9.36 -14.09
N ASP A 313 5.90 -9.68 -12.81
CA ASP A 313 5.49 -10.96 -12.23
C ASP A 313 3.95 -11.13 -12.32
N ALA A 314 3.20 -10.09 -11.98
CA ALA A 314 1.74 -10.10 -12.12
C ALA A 314 1.29 -10.33 -13.55
N HIS A 315 2.00 -9.77 -14.56
CA HIS A 315 1.73 -10.03 -15.97
C HIS A 315 2.10 -11.46 -16.36
N ALA A 316 3.27 -11.96 -15.94
CA ALA A 316 3.69 -13.34 -16.20
C ALA A 316 2.72 -14.38 -15.60
N LEU A 317 2.16 -14.08 -14.43
CA LEU A 317 1.13 -14.88 -13.76
C LEU A 317 -0.28 -14.67 -14.33
N LYS A 318 -0.44 -13.85 -15.38
CA LYS A 318 -1.72 -13.52 -16.02
C LYS A 318 -2.75 -12.86 -15.08
N LEU A 319 -2.28 -12.18 -14.04
CA LEU A 319 -3.10 -11.42 -13.09
C LEU A 319 -3.47 -10.03 -13.66
N ILE A 320 -2.68 -9.52 -14.60
CA ILE A 320 -2.92 -8.29 -15.37
C ILE A 320 -2.70 -8.56 -16.86
N ARG A 321 -3.39 -7.78 -17.71
CA ARG A 321 -3.30 -7.94 -19.18
C ARG A 321 -2.06 -7.27 -19.78
N SER A 322 -1.59 -6.19 -19.16
CA SER A 322 -0.42 -5.43 -19.58
C SER A 322 0.29 -4.83 -18.37
N VAL A 323 1.60 -4.66 -18.46
CA VAL A 323 2.41 -4.04 -17.41
C VAL A 323 2.13 -2.53 -17.43
N PRO A 324 1.58 -1.96 -16.34
CA PRO A 324 1.34 -0.52 -16.27
C PRO A 324 2.65 0.26 -16.12
N GLU A 325 2.61 1.51 -16.53
CA GLU A 325 3.73 2.44 -16.27
C GLU A 325 3.82 2.73 -14.77
N ILE A 326 5.02 2.56 -14.20
CA ILE A 326 5.27 2.63 -12.76
C ILE A 326 5.91 3.95 -12.32
N ASP A 327 6.88 4.50 -13.07
CA ASP A 327 7.67 5.66 -12.62
C ASP A 327 6.81 6.89 -12.34
N SER A 328 5.88 7.24 -13.24
CA SER A 328 4.99 8.40 -13.10
C SER A 328 3.85 8.15 -12.07
N TRP A 329 3.69 6.91 -11.62
CA TRP A 329 2.73 6.60 -10.58
C TRP A 329 3.20 7.05 -9.20
N PHE A 330 4.53 7.04 -8.97
CA PHE A 330 5.17 7.46 -7.72
C PHE A 330 5.26 8.99 -7.67
N ASP A 331 4.36 9.64 -6.93
CA ASP A 331 4.34 11.09 -6.75
C ASP A 331 5.08 11.50 -5.47
N ARG A 332 6.35 11.86 -5.62
CA ARG A 332 7.22 12.24 -4.52
C ARG A 332 7.02 13.68 -4.04
N ARG A 333 6.25 14.52 -4.75
CA ARG A 333 6.15 15.95 -4.45
C ARG A 333 5.74 16.21 -3.01
N TYR A 334 4.66 15.58 -2.56
CA TYR A 334 4.15 15.74 -1.20
C TYR A 334 5.11 15.24 -0.13
N LEU A 335 5.74 14.09 -0.38
CA LEU A 335 6.71 13.51 0.54
C LEU A 335 7.95 14.39 0.67
N ASN A 336 8.50 14.88 -0.45
CA ASN A 336 9.68 15.76 -0.45
C ASN A 336 9.42 17.06 0.31
N VAL A 337 8.24 17.68 0.13
CA VAL A 337 7.83 18.87 0.90
C VAL A 337 7.76 18.53 2.39
N ALA A 338 7.11 17.43 2.77
CA ALA A 338 6.99 17.03 4.17
C ALA A 338 8.35 16.77 4.83
N LEU A 339 9.26 16.06 4.14
CA LEU A 339 10.61 15.79 4.65
C LEU A 339 11.39 17.09 4.85
N LYS A 340 11.34 18.03 3.91
CA LYS A 340 12.02 19.31 3.99
C LYS A 340 11.47 20.18 5.14
N GLU A 341 10.14 20.31 5.24
CA GLU A 341 9.48 21.07 6.31
C GLU A 341 9.84 20.55 7.69
N LEU A 342 9.98 19.24 7.83
CA LEU A 342 10.29 18.56 9.09
C LEU A 342 11.79 18.39 9.34
N LYS A 343 12.66 18.77 8.37
CA LYS A 343 14.13 18.57 8.40
C LYS A 343 14.51 17.10 8.58
N LEU A 344 13.85 16.22 7.82
CA LEU A 344 14.00 14.76 7.90
C LEU A 344 14.52 14.13 6.60
N GLU A 345 15.12 14.91 5.68
CA GLU A 345 15.55 14.45 4.35
C GLU A 345 16.57 13.30 4.42
N THR A 346 17.37 13.25 5.49
CA THR A 346 18.41 12.23 5.70
C THR A 346 18.09 11.27 6.86
N TYR A 347 16.88 11.33 7.42
CA TYR A 347 16.57 10.54 8.61
C TYR A 347 16.42 9.05 8.32
N TRP A 348 15.72 8.69 7.23
CA TRP A 348 15.57 7.30 6.81
C TRP A 348 16.65 6.89 5.83
N PRO A 349 17.18 5.65 5.94
CA PRO A 349 18.13 5.14 4.97
C PRO A 349 17.45 4.99 3.60
N VAL A 350 18.17 5.39 2.55
CA VAL A 350 17.76 5.21 1.15
C VAL A 350 18.37 3.92 0.61
N TYR A 351 17.59 3.10 -0.06
CA TYR A 351 18.05 1.86 -0.66
C TYR A 351 18.00 1.91 -2.18
N GLY A 352 19.05 1.38 -2.81
CA GLY A 352 19.12 1.17 -4.25
C GLY A 352 18.20 0.05 -4.75
N PRO A 353 18.03 -0.09 -6.08
CA PRO A 353 17.19 -1.14 -6.67
C PRO A 353 17.59 -2.57 -6.26
N ASP A 354 18.87 -2.77 -5.96
CA ASP A 354 19.44 -4.03 -5.47
C ASP A 354 19.15 -4.32 -3.99
N GLY A 355 18.55 -3.35 -3.27
CA GLY A 355 18.23 -3.45 -1.85
C GLY A 355 19.40 -3.15 -0.92
N GLN A 356 20.54 -2.67 -1.45
CA GLN A 356 21.66 -2.19 -0.66
C GLN A 356 21.46 -0.70 -0.31
N LEU A 357 22.15 -0.23 0.73
CA LEU A 357 22.16 1.20 1.05
C LEU A 357 22.70 1.98 -0.16
N ALA A 358 21.97 2.98 -0.57
CA ALA A 358 22.47 3.92 -1.56
C ALA A 358 23.51 4.83 -0.90
N ASN A 359 24.70 4.93 -1.53
CA ASN A 359 25.78 5.79 -1.09
C ASN A 359 25.44 7.27 -1.26
#